data_86446c762d592f7e381a33cd5ec1acdd
#
_entry.id   86446c762d592f7e381a33cd5ec1acdd
#
_cell.length_a   1.000
_cell.length_b   1.000
_cell.length_c   1.000
_cell.angle_alpha   90.00
_cell.angle_beta   90.00
_cell.angle_gamma   90.00
#
_symmetry.space_group_name_H-M   'P 1'
#
loop_
_entity.id
_entity.type
_entity.pdbx_description
1 polymer ?
#
loop_
_entity_poly.entity_id
_entity_poly.type
_entity_poly.pdbx_seq_one_letter_code
_entity_poly.pdbx_strand_id
1 'polypeptide(L)'
;PPNTGSGVQRWLKFSKYLPQFNWRPIIVTPDNPYIELKDNKLESEISNKVTVIKFPIWEPYSIKDKIFGKQKKSQTSGLISKDNSFTNRLLNWVRGNLFIPDPKKYWIKPTVKSIKEILNKQKVDVIISSGPPHSMHLIALELKKVYNNLKWIADFRDPWTKLDILEDFNLNNRSRTLHQKLELKVLTN
;
A
#
# COMPACT_ATOMS: atom_id res chain seq x y z
N PRO A 1 -5.16 -2.06 11.09
CA PRO A 1 -5.98 -1.31 12.04
C PRO A 1 -5.26 -0.01 12.45
N PRO A 2 -6.01 1.05 12.75
CA PRO A 2 -7.47 1.12 12.89
C PRO A 2 -8.26 1.42 11.61
N ASN A 3 -7.66 1.37 10.43
CA ASN A 3 -8.37 1.60 9.15
C ASN A 3 -9.39 0.47 8.90
N THR A 4 -10.60 0.83 8.43
CA THR A 4 -11.74 -0.09 8.20
C THR A 4 -11.76 -0.70 6.79
N GLY A 5 -10.85 -0.34 5.92
CA GLY A 5 -10.82 -0.84 4.53
C GLY A 5 -10.80 -2.37 4.43
N SER A 6 -11.46 -2.92 3.40
CA SER A 6 -11.57 -4.37 3.16
C SER A 6 -10.22 -5.09 3.16
N GLY A 7 -9.19 -4.47 2.58
CA GLY A 7 -7.83 -5.03 2.58
C GLY A 7 -7.20 -5.14 3.96
N VAL A 8 -7.51 -4.22 4.88
CA VAL A 8 -7.04 -4.29 6.27
C VAL A 8 -7.71 -5.44 7.00
N GLN A 9 -9.03 -5.57 6.88
CA GLN A 9 -9.78 -6.65 7.52
C GLN A 9 -9.31 -8.03 7.05
N ARG A 10 -9.08 -8.19 5.74
CA ARG A 10 -8.56 -9.43 5.16
C ARG A 10 -7.26 -9.86 5.84
N TRP A 11 -6.26 -8.98 5.87
CA TRP A 11 -4.95 -9.30 6.45
C TRP A 11 -4.96 -9.36 7.98
N LEU A 12 -5.86 -8.62 8.63
CA LEU A 12 -6.12 -8.78 10.06
C LEU A 12 -6.57 -10.22 10.38
N LYS A 13 -7.54 -10.73 9.61
CA LYS A 13 -8.03 -12.11 9.80
C LYS A 13 -6.97 -13.15 9.45
N PHE A 14 -6.26 -13.02 8.33
CA PHE A 14 -5.17 -13.94 8.01
C PHE A 14 -4.11 -13.96 9.11
N SER A 15 -3.62 -12.81 9.56
CA SER A 15 -2.61 -12.74 10.60
C SER A 15 -3.08 -13.35 11.93
N LYS A 16 -4.37 -13.24 12.26
CA LYS A 16 -4.97 -13.84 13.45
C LYS A 16 -4.95 -15.38 13.41
N TYR A 17 -5.16 -15.97 12.23
CA TYR A 17 -5.27 -17.44 12.09
C TYR A 17 -3.95 -18.12 11.71
N LEU A 18 -3.02 -17.45 11.04
CA LEU A 18 -1.72 -18.03 10.65
C LEU A 18 -0.97 -18.72 11.79
N PRO A 19 -1.00 -18.24 13.05
CA PRO A 19 -0.35 -18.93 14.16
C PRO A 19 -0.90 -20.34 14.46
N GLN A 20 -2.13 -20.65 14.06
CA GLN A 20 -2.71 -21.99 14.20
C GLN A 20 -2.07 -23.00 13.24
N PHE A 21 -1.39 -22.51 12.20
CA PHE A 21 -0.65 -23.30 11.21
C PHE A 21 0.87 -23.18 11.40
N ASN A 22 1.33 -22.87 12.63
CA ASN A 22 2.75 -22.72 12.98
C ASN A 22 3.48 -21.59 12.24
N TRP A 23 2.77 -20.59 11.74
CA TRP A 23 3.37 -19.38 11.20
C TRP A 23 3.52 -18.30 12.27
N ARG A 24 4.59 -17.51 12.19
CA ARG A 24 4.81 -16.32 13.04
C ARG A 24 4.69 -15.06 12.17
N PRO A 25 3.52 -14.43 12.11
CA PRO A 25 3.33 -13.25 11.28
C PRO A 25 4.07 -12.03 11.82
N ILE A 26 4.78 -11.35 10.92
CA ILE A 26 5.38 -10.03 11.17
C ILE A 26 4.71 -9.06 10.20
N ILE A 27 3.95 -8.12 10.72
CA ILE A 27 3.23 -7.13 9.93
C ILE A 27 4.02 -5.83 9.93
N VAL A 28 4.39 -5.39 8.74
CA VAL A 28 4.99 -4.06 8.52
C VAL A 28 3.90 -3.12 8.03
N THR A 29 3.71 -2.00 8.72
CA THR A 29 2.65 -1.04 8.42
C THR A 29 3.12 0.40 8.68
N PRO A 30 2.51 1.42 8.04
CA PRO A 30 2.76 2.80 8.39
C PRO A 30 2.38 3.11 9.86
N ASP A 31 3.15 3.97 10.51
CA ASP A 31 2.86 4.44 11.86
C ASP A 31 1.81 5.55 11.87
N ASN A 32 1.92 6.46 10.91
CA ASN A 32 1.10 7.66 10.81
C ASN A 32 0.35 7.75 9.46
N PRO A 33 -0.40 6.71 9.01
CA PRO A 33 -1.08 6.76 7.74
C PRO A 33 -2.25 7.73 7.78
N TYR A 34 -2.54 8.37 6.65
CA TYR A 34 -3.81 9.08 6.50
C TYR A 34 -4.96 8.07 6.52
N ILE A 35 -5.88 8.21 7.46
CA ILE A 35 -7.01 7.31 7.66
C ILE A 35 -8.29 8.12 7.69
N GLU A 36 -9.20 7.88 6.74
CA GLU A 36 -10.52 8.54 6.67
C GLU A 36 -11.49 7.97 7.70
N LEU A 37 -11.55 6.66 7.82
CA LEU A 37 -12.47 5.95 8.73
C LEU A 37 -11.66 5.07 9.67
N LYS A 38 -11.82 5.32 10.96
CA LYS A 38 -11.13 4.57 12.02
C LYS A 38 -12.12 3.73 12.79
N ASP A 39 -11.76 2.48 13.05
CA ASP A 39 -12.41 1.63 14.04
C ASP A 39 -11.34 1.08 14.99
N ASN A 40 -11.32 1.64 16.18
CA ASN A 40 -10.34 1.24 17.20
C ASN A 40 -10.59 -0.19 17.73
N LYS A 41 -11.81 -0.73 17.55
CA LYS A 41 -12.12 -2.11 17.91
C LYS A 41 -11.28 -3.12 17.08
N LEU A 42 -10.91 -2.77 15.86
CA LEU A 42 -10.05 -3.63 15.03
C LEU A 42 -8.64 -3.81 15.61
N GLU A 43 -8.16 -2.89 16.43
CA GLU A 43 -6.87 -3.04 17.10
C GLU A 43 -6.90 -4.12 18.17
N SER A 44 -8.02 -4.29 18.86
CA SER A 44 -8.17 -5.35 19.86
C SER A 44 -8.27 -6.75 19.27
N GLU A 45 -8.52 -6.86 17.95
CA GLU A 45 -8.52 -8.14 17.23
C GLU A 45 -7.11 -8.62 16.86
N ILE A 46 -6.08 -7.79 17.01
CA ILE A 46 -4.70 -8.20 16.72
C ILE A 46 -4.28 -9.23 17.75
N SER A 47 -3.95 -10.42 17.29
CA SER A 47 -3.45 -11.49 18.17
C SER A 47 -2.11 -11.09 18.79
N ASN A 48 -1.90 -11.44 20.06
CA ASN A 48 -0.63 -11.27 20.76
C ASN A 48 0.53 -12.10 20.15
N LYS A 49 0.20 -13.08 19.29
CA LYS A 49 1.17 -13.88 18.53
C LYS A 49 1.63 -13.20 17.23
N VAL A 50 1.14 -12.01 16.93
CA VAL A 50 1.49 -11.23 15.74
C VAL A 50 2.41 -10.09 16.13
N THR A 51 3.57 -10.00 15.49
CA THR A 51 4.48 -8.86 15.67
C THR A 51 4.08 -7.76 14.69
N VAL A 52 3.78 -6.57 15.19
CA VAL A 52 3.46 -5.40 14.36
C VAL A 52 4.61 -4.40 14.46
N ILE A 53 5.20 -4.07 13.32
CA ILE A 53 6.29 -3.09 13.21
C ILE A 53 5.78 -1.91 12.42
N LYS A 54 5.85 -0.73 13.00
CA LYS A 54 5.37 0.52 12.42
C LYS A 54 6.55 1.40 12.00
N PHE A 55 6.48 1.96 10.79
CA PHE A 55 7.44 2.94 10.30
C PHE A 55 6.71 4.20 9.84
N PRO A 56 7.29 5.39 10.07
CA PRO A 56 6.68 6.63 9.62
C PRO A 56 6.60 6.66 8.08
N ILE A 57 5.52 7.22 7.57
CA ILE A 57 5.31 7.46 6.15
C ILE A 57 5.14 8.95 5.89
N TRP A 58 5.73 9.44 4.82
CA TRP A 58 5.41 10.74 4.26
C TRP A 58 4.36 10.58 3.15
N GLU A 59 3.20 11.20 3.32
CA GLU A 59 2.12 11.17 2.33
C GLU A 59 1.79 12.59 1.86
N PRO A 60 1.76 12.86 0.54
CA PRO A 60 1.42 14.18 -0.01
C PRO A 60 0.02 14.67 0.38
N TYR A 61 -0.92 13.75 0.67
CA TYR A 61 -2.28 14.11 1.05
C TYR A 61 -2.37 14.82 2.40
N SER A 62 -1.47 14.55 3.32
CA SER A 62 -1.41 15.27 4.61
C SER A 62 -1.15 16.78 4.42
N ILE A 63 -0.54 17.16 3.32
CA ILE A 63 -0.28 18.56 2.95
C ILE A 63 -1.54 19.21 2.36
N LYS A 64 -2.30 18.44 1.53
CA LYS A 64 -3.53 18.95 0.92
C LYS A 64 -4.55 19.40 1.97
N ASP A 65 -4.77 18.56 2.99
CA ASP A 65 -5.73 18.89 4.06
C ASP A 65 -5.28 20.06 4.93
N LYS A 66 -3.96 20.27 5.04
CA LYS A 66 -3.40 21.46 5.73
C LYS A 66 -3.54 22.76 4.92
N ILE A 67 -3.46 22.67 3.59
CA ILE A 67 -3.48 23.88 2.71
C ILE A 67 -4.91 24.24 2.31
N PHE A 68 -5.76 23.25 2.02
CA PHE A 68 -7.10 23.47 1.46
C PHE A 68 -8.26 23.26 2.46
N GLY A 69 -7.94 22.97 3.74
CA GLY A 69 -8.93 22.67 4.76
C GLY A 69 -9.62 21.32 4.55
N LYS A 70 -10.22 20.79 5.63
CA LYS A 70 -11.05 19.58 5.55
C LYS A 70 -12.35 19.90 4.81
N GLN A 71 -12.41 19.69 3.51
CA GLN A 71 -13.71 19.61 2.84
C GLN A 71 -14.46 18.38 3.38
N LYS A 72 -15.70 18.60 3.84
CA LYS A 72 -16.64 17.52 4.16
C LYS A 72 -16.82 16.65 2.91
N LYS A 73 -16.19 15.48 2.88
CA LYS A 73 -16.30 14.55 1.77
C LYS A 73 -17.28 13.45 2.04
N SER A 74 -18.01 13.10 1.00
CA SER A 74 -18.86 11.94 0.90
C SER A 74 -18.08 10.65 1.22
N GLN A 75 -18.77 9.70 1.81
CA GLN A 75 -18.30 8.46 2.43
C GLN A 75 -17.68 7.41 1.49
N THR A 76 -16.83 7.79 0.52
CA THR A 76 -16.26 6.84 -0.41
C THR A 76 -14.73 6.86 -0.33
N SER A 77 -14.23 6.00 0.55
CA SER A 77 -12.81 5.75 0.77
C SER A 77 -12.08 5.39 -0.53
N GLY A 78 -11.19 6.26 -0.96
CA GLY A 78 -10.29 5.96 -2.08
C GLY A 78 -10.87 6.15 -3.47
N LEU A 79 -12.15 6.45 -3.63
CA LEU A 79 -12.76 6.69 -4.93
C LEU A 79 -12.53 8.14 -5.40
N ILE A 80 -12.36 8.27 -6.69
CA ILE A 80 -12.19 9.52 -7.41
C ILE A 80 -13.45 10.34 -7.24
N SER A 81 -13.32 11.59 -6.83
CA SER A 81 -14.44 12.53 -6.87
C SER A 81 -14.91 12.68 -8.32
N LYS A 82 -16.12 12.24 -8.62
CA LYS A 82 -16.75 12.39 -9.94
C LYS A 82 -17.20 13.83 -10.26
N ASP A 83 -16.93 14.78 -9.36
CA ASP A 83 -17.17 16.18 -9.66
C ASP A 83 -16.23 16.64 -10.77
N ASN A 84 -16.81 16.97 -11.92
CA ASN A 84 -16.12 17.43 -13.14
C ASN A 84 -15.47 18.82 -13.01
N SER A 85 -15.15 19.25 -11.81
CA SER A 85 -14.40 20.48 -11.58
C SER A 85 -12.99 20.38 -12.20
N PHE A 86 -12.54 21.42 -12.86
CA PHE A 86 -11.20 21.53 -13.44
C PHE A 86 -10.10 21.20 -12.41
N THR A 87 -10.27 21.65 -11.18
CA THR A 87 -9.35 21.38 -10.07
C THR A 87 -9.25 19.88 -9.75
N ASN A 88 -10.38 19.15 -9.75
CA ASN A 88 -10.38 17.71 -9.50
C ASN A 88 -9.73 16.94 -10.65
N ARG A 89 -9.96 17.36 -11.90
CA ARG A 89 -9.30 16.77 -13.09
C ARG A 89 -7.77 16.95 -13.01
N LEU A 90 -7.31 18.15 -12.66
CA LEU A 90 -5.88 18.43 -12.49
C LEU A 90 -5.28 17.58 -11.36
N LEU A 91 -5.96 17.48 -10.22
CA LEU A 91 -5.49 16.66 -9.09
C LEU A 91 -5.41 15.17 -9.44
N ASN A 92 -6.39 14.65 -10.17
CA ASN A 92 -6.37 13.27 -10.64
C ASN A 92 -5.22 13.06 -11.64
N TRP A 93 -5.02 14.00 -12.56
CA TRP A 93 -3.91 13.93 -13.49
C TRP A 93 -2.55 13.92 -12.76
N VAL A 94 -2.35 14.83 -11.81
CA VAL A 94 -1.13 14.87 -10.97
C VAL A 94 -0.95 13.56 -10.23
N ARG A 95 -2.02 13.03 -9.62
CA ARG A 95 -1.99 11.75 -8.89
C ARG A 95 -1.54 10.60 -9.78
N GLY A 96 -2.13 10.48 -10.98
CA GLY A 96 -1.83 9.36 -11.87
C GLY A 96 -0.49 9.48 -12.58
N ASN A 97 -0.04 10.71 -12.89
CA ASN A 97 1.15 10.91 -13.71
C ASN A 97 2.43 11.21 -12.94
N LEU A 98 2.33 11.80 -11.74
CA LEU A 98 3.52 12.15 -10.94
C LEU A 98 3.75 11.20 -9.77
N PHE A 99 2.70 10.50 -9.28
CA PHE A 99 2.82 9.59 -8.14
C PHE A 99 2.67 8.12 -8.58
N ILE A 100 3.62 7.64 -9.38
CA ILE A 100 3.62 6.27 -9.90
C ILE A 100 4.46 5.37 -8.99
N PRO A 101 3.94 4.21 -8.55
CA PRO A 101 2.62 3.63 -8.89
C PRO A 101 1.46 4.24 -8.12
N ASP A 102 1.71 4.89 -6.99
CA ASP A 102 0.76 5.53 -6.11
C ASP A 102 1.48 6.50 -5.16
N PRO A 103 0.75 7.35 -4.40
CA PRO A 103 1.36 8.33 -3.49
C PRO A 103 2.21 7.74 -2.36
N LYS A 104 2.12 6.45 -2.08
CA LYS A 104 2.94 5.77 -1.07
C LYS A 104 4.33 5.39 -1.57
N LYS A 105 4.68 5.73 -2.81
CA LYS A 105 6.02 5.46 -3.40
C LYS A 105 7.19 5.96 -2.52
N TYR A 106 6.98 7.04 -1.78
CA TYR A 106 8.01 7.58 -0.89
C TYR A 106 8.31 6.70 0.33
N TRP A 107 7.39 5.77 0.64
CA TRP A 107 7.58 4.81 1.71
C TRP A 107 8.45 3.62 1.31
N ILE A 108 8.67 3.39 0.00
CA ILE A 108 9.42 2.24 -0.51
C ILE A 108 10.84 2.19 0.07
N LYS A 109 11.64 3.23 -0.16
CA LYS A 109 13.06 3.24 0.25
C LYS A 109 13.26 3.08 1.77
N PRO A 110 12.60 3.87 2.64
CA PRO A 110 12.77 3.72 4.08
C PRO A 110 12.31 2.36 4.58
N THR A 111 11.20 1.82 4.05
CA THR A 111 10.68 0.52 4.45
C THR A 111 11.61 -0.62 4.01
N VAL A 112 12.15 -0.57 2.79
CA VAL A 112 13.15 -1.55 2.32
C VAL A 112 14.36 -1.55 3.25
N LYS A 113 14.88 -0.38 3.65
CA LYS A 113 16.00 -0.28 4.60
C LYS A 113 15.67 -0.98 5.92
N SER A 114 14.53 -0.66 6.51
CA SER A 114 14.12 -1.22 7.81
C SER A 114 13.82 -2.71 7.73
N ILE A 115 13.20 -3.20 6.64
CA ILE A 115 12.97 -4.65 6.48
C ILE A 115 14.30 -5.40 6.29
N LYS A 116 15.29 -4.84 5.62
CA LYS A 116 16.63 -5.44 5.54
C LYS A 116 17.25 -5.66 6.93
N GLU A 117 17.08 -4.72 7.84
CA GLU A 117 17.55 -4.87 9.22
C GLU A 117 16.83 -6.02 9.95
N ILE A 118 15.55 -6.23 9.67
CA ILE A 118 14.79 -7.37 10.22
C ILE A 118 15.31 -8.69 9.62
N LEU A 119 15.47 -8.76 8.29
CA LEU A 119 15.95 -9.95 7.58
C LEU A 119 17.36 -10.36 8.00
N ASN A 120 18.20 -9.39 8.39
CA ASN A 120 19.54 -9.67 8.88
C ASN A 120 19.56 -10.18 10.34
N LYS A 121 18.52 -9.90 11.13
CA LYS A 121 18.43 -10.29 12.55
C LYS A 121 17.70 -11.60 12.76
N GLN A 122 16.81 -11.97 11.85
CA GLN A 122 15.99 -13.17 11.99
C GLN A 122 15.65 -13.78 10.63
N LYS A 123 15.53 -15.10 10.61
CA LYS A 123 15.09 -15.82 9.42
C LYS A 123 13.63 -15.50 9.11
N VAL A 124 13.37 -15.16 7.86
CA VAL A 124 12.04 -14.99 7.29
C VAL A 124 11.90 -15.94 6.12
N ASP A 125 10.91 -16.83 6.16
CA ASP A 125 10.72 -17.87 5.16
C ASP A 125 9.98 -17.36 3.92
N VAL A 126 9.08 -16.38 4.09
CA VAL A 126 8.28 -15.81 3.01
C VAL A 126 7.93 -14.35 3.28
N ILE A 127 7.98 -13.53 2.25
CA ILE A 127 7.41 -12.17 2.26
C ILE A 127 6.10 -12.18 1.48
N ILE A 128 5.09 -11.51 2.02
CA ILE A 128 3.81 -11.30 1.36
C ILE A 128 3.60 -9.80 1.22
N SER A 129 3.39 -9.34 -0.01
CA SER A 129 3.00 -7.96 -0.29
C SER A 129 1.58 -7.92 -0.81
N SER A 130 0.74 -7.03 -0.29
CA SER A 130 -0.67 -6.91 -0.68
C SER A 130 -0.97 -5.52 -1.21
N GLY A 131 -1.51 -5.43 -2.40
CA GLY A 131 -1.88 -4.20 -3.10
C GLY A 131 -3.31 -4.23 -3.64
N PRO A 132 -3.92 -3.06 -3.92
CA PRO A 132 -3.37 -1.72 -3.77
C PRO A 132 -3.18 -1.28 -2.31
N PRO A 133 -2.25 -0.37 -2.01
CA PRO A 133 -1.39 0.37 -2.95
C PRO A 133 -0.27 -0.51 -3.52
N HIS A 134 0.03 -0.34 -4.81
CA HIS A 134 1.00 -1.19 -5.52
C HIS A 134 2.47 -0.90 -5.15
N SER A 135 2.74 0.23 -4.50
CA SER A 135 4.02 0.50 -3.85
C SER A 135 4.45 -0.62 -2.90
N MET A 136 3.50 -1.37 -2.32
CA MET A 136 3.81 -2.51 -1.42
C MET A 136 4.51 -3.63 -2.18
N HIS A 137 4.11 -3.89 -3.43
CA HIS A 137 4.78 -4.89 -4.27
C HIS A 137 6.20 -4.44 -4.64
N LEU A 138 6.42 -3.13 -4.85
CA LEU A 138 7.75 -2.60 -5.15
C LEU A 138 8.71 -2.71 -3.96
N ILE A 139 8.21 -2.62 -2.73
CA ILE A 139 9.02 -2.92 -1.52
C ILE A 139 9.54 -4.36 -1.58
N ALA A 140 8.64 -5.31 -1.81
CA ALA A 140 9.01 -6.72 -1.89
C ALA A 140 9.95 -7.02 -3.08
N LEU A 141 9.71 -6.40 -4.23
CA LEU A 141 10.56 -6.50 -5.41
C LEU A 141 12.00 -6.02 -5.12
N GLU A 142 12.18 -4.89 -4.43
CA GLU A 142 13.50 -4.39 -4.06
C GLU A 142 14.22 -5.31 -3.04
N LEU A 143 13.46 -5.95 -2.16
CA LEU A 143 14.03 -6.94 -1.24
C LEU A 143 14.42 -8.22 -1.98
N LYS A 144 13.59 -8.69 -2.91
CA LYS A 144 13.87 -9.88 -3.73
C LYS A 144 15.15 -9.75 -4.55
N LYS A 145 15.47 -8.55 -5.05
CA LYS A 145 16.74 -8.29 -5.77
C LYS A 145 17.98 -8.51 -4.91
N VAL A 146 17.88 -8.32 -3.60
CA VAL A 146 19.01 -8.49 -2.67
C VAL A 146 19.04 -9.90 -2.08
N TYR A 147 17.86 -10.45 -1.79
CA TYR A 147 17.67 -11.75 -1.16
C TYR A 147 17.04 -12.71 -2.17
N ASN A 148 17.81 -13.20 -3.14
CA ASN A 148 17.33 -14.03 -4.26
C ASN A 148 16.55 -15.28 -3.83
N ASN A 149 16.94 -15.89 -2.71
CA ASN A 149 16.29 -17.09 -2.17
C ASN A 149 15.02 -16.80 -1.34
N LEU A 150 14.69 -15.52 -1.11
CA LEU A 150 13.51 -15.13 -0.37
C LEU A 150 12.26 -15.46 -1.18
N LYS A 151 11.39 -16.29 -0.61
CA LYS A 151 10.08 -16.57 -1.23
C LYS A 151 9.21 -15.33 -1.14
N TRP A 152 8.54 -15.00 -2.23
CA TRP A 152 7.65 -13.85 -2.29
C TRP A 152 6.29 -14.23 -2.86
N ILE A 153 5.23 -13.76 -2.20
CA ILE A 153 3.85 -13.84 -2.66
C ILE A 153 3.34 -12.42 -2.87
N ALA A 154 2.97 -12.08 -4.09
CA ALA A 154 2.35 -10.81 -4.44
C ALA A 154 0.82 -11.00 -4.46
N ASP A 155 0.13 -10.49 -3.43
CA ASP A 155 -1.34 -10.53 -3.32
C ASP A 155 -1.95 -9.31 -4.03
N PHE A 156 -2.34 -9.50 -5.27
CA PHE A 156 -3.09 -8.52 -6.03
C PHE A 156 -4.58 -8.63 -5.67
N ARG A 157 -5.06 -7.75 -4.82
CA ARG A 157 -6.50 -7.69 -4.47
C ARG A 157 -7.34 -7.13 -5.60
N ASP A 158 -6.74 -6.23 -6.38
CA ASP A 158 -7.30 -5.64 -7.60
C ASP A 158 -6.25 -5.67 -8.72
N PRO A 159 -6.63 -5.75 -10.00
CA PRO A 159 -5.68 -5.65 -11.10
C PRO A 159 -4.97 -4.29 -11.05
N TRP A 160 -3.70 -4.24 -11.49
CA TRP A 160 -2.96 -2.98 -11.48
C TRP A 160 -3.27 -2.13 -12.70
N THR A 161 -2.81 -2.56 -13.89
CA THR A 161 -2.96 -1.74 -15.11
C THR A 161 -4.27 -2.00 -15.87
N LYS A 162 -5.02 -3.02 -15.48
CA LYS A 162 -6.34 -3.37 -16.05
C LYS A 162 -7.51 -2.87 -15.19
N LEU A 163 -7.24 -1.97 -14.26
CA LEU A 163 -8.26 -1.38 -13.41
C LEU A 163 -8.88 -0.16 -14.11
N ASP A 164 -10.20 -0.14 -14.28
CA ASP A 164 -10.94 0.93 -14.94
C ASP A 164 -10.69 2.30 -14.29
N ILE A 165 -10.45 2.32 -12.99
CA ILE A 165 -10.14 3.55 -12.24
C ILE A 165 -8.87 4.26 -12.73
N LEU A 166 -7.94 3.57 -13.41
CA LEU A 166 -6.78 4.22 -14.01
C LEU A 166 -7.15 5.12 -15.20
N GLU A 167 -8.28 4.88 -15.86
CA GLU A 167 -8.76 5.73 -16.96
C GLU A 167 -9.16 7.11 -16.43
N ASP A 168 -9.74 7.18 -15.23
CA ASP A 168 -10.13 8.42 -14.57
C ASP A 168 -8.94 9.33 -14.21
N PHE A 169 -7.72 8.79 -14.18
CA PHE A 169 -6.50 9.57 -13.94
C PHE A 169 -5.95 10.28 -15.19
N ASN A 170 -6.53 10.06 -16.39
CA ASN A 170 -6.05 10.64 -17.64
C ASN A 170 -4.53 10.46 -17.83
N LEU A 171 -4.07 9.23 -17.72
CA LEU A 171 -2.65 8.90 -17.82
C LEU A 171 -2.10 9.24 -19.20
N ASN A 172 -0.97 9.95 -19.25
CA ASN A 172 -0.21 10.09 -20.47
C ASN A 172 0.48 8.76 -20.86
N ASN A 173 0.92 8.65 -22.10
CA ASN A 173 1.52 7.41 -22.62
C ASN A 173 2.76 6.96 -21.81
N ARG A 174 3.59 7.91 -21.35
CA ARG A 174 4.77 7.60 -20.54
C ARG A 174 4.40 6.98 -19.20
N SER A 175 3.41 7.58 -18.53
CA SER A 175 2.92 7.10 -17.23
C SER A 175 2.26 5.73 -17.37
N ARG A 176 1.43 5.53 -18.41
CA ARG A 176 0.81 4.23 -18.73
C ARG A 176 1.87 3.14 -18.95
N THR A 177 2.87 3.43 -19.78
CA THR A 177 3.98 2.50 -20.04
C THR A 177 4.78 2.20 -18.76
N LEU A 178 4.98 3.20 -17.89
CA LEU A 178 5.70 2.99 -16.63
C LEU A 178 4.92 2.08 -15.68
N HIS A 179 3.60 2.27 -15.53
CA HIS A 179 2.75 1.37 -14.76
C HIS A 179 2.84 -0.07 -15.27
N GLN A 180 2.71 -0.28 -16.59
CA GLN A 180 2.81 -1.60 -17.22
C GLN A 180 4.18 -2.25 -16.97
N LYS A 181 5.27 -1.50 -17.10
CA LYS A 181 6.63 -1.99 -16.83
C LYS A 181 6.82 -2.39 -15.36
N LEU A 182 6.25 -1.62 -14.43
CA LEU A 182 6.35 -1.93 -13.00
C LEU A 182 5.52 -3.17 -12.65
N GLU A 183 4.29 -3.27 -13.16
CA GLU A 183 3.45 -4.45 -12.98
C GLU A 183 4.14 -5.71 -13.54
N LEU A 184 4.64 -5.65 -14.79
CA LEU A 184 5.37 -6.76 -15.40
C LEU A 184 6.56 -7.20 -14.55
N LYS A 185 7.35 -6.26 -14.03
CA LYS A 185 8.47 -6.59 -13.14
C LYS A 185 8.03 -7.33 -11.87
N VAL A 186 6.87 -6.97 -11.32
CA VAL A 186 6.33 -7.66 -10.13
C VAL A 186 5.85 -9.07 -10.49
N LEU A 187 5.20 -9.22 -11.64
CA LEU A 187 4.64 -10.52 -12.08
C LEU A 187 5.69 -11.53 -12.53
N THR A 188 6.90 -11.07 -12.90
CA THR A 188 7.97 -11.93 -13.45
C THR A 188 9.09 -12.25 -12.46
N ASN A 189 9.00 -11.79 -11.21
CA ASN A 189 10.01 -12.02 -10.16
C ASN A 189 9.44 -12.68 -8.90
#